data_e6bc0cb5476c62da4a643e0a72faa564
#
_entry.id   e6bc0cb5476c62da4a643e0a72faa564
#
_cell.length_a   1.000
_cell.length_b   1.000
_cell.length_c   1.000
_cell.angle_alpha   90.00
_cell.angle_beta   90.00
_cell.angle_gamma   90.00
#
_symmetry.space_group_name_H-M   'P 1'
#
loop_
_entity.id
_entity.type
_entity.pdbx_description
1 polymer ?
#
loop_
_entity_poly.entity_id
_entity_poly.type
_entity_poly.pdbx_seq_one_letter_code
_entity_poly.pdbx_strand_id
1 'polypeptide(L)'
;MTDNNLEQAYNPRVAVPEHERYREEREQRSTRFRATVPGQLDLRYGEGSRMLMDVFVPDPRDRPAPLVVFFHGGYWRAGDKREMSMIAGPLLDAGVAVAIPGYDLCPTVTVPTIMDQARAAVAHLVRHGATMGIEVHRLVVAGVSAGAHLAAACMAHDWTRDELPGDLIRAALPITGIFDPTVVLRLSVNEEIQLSEEDAALADMLTAPCLARCPVTVAAGGAEPPAWIAQSRDYAAKLRNEGLSQVDFREIPGENHFSITASLAEAHSPLSQRLIELAHNS
;
A
#
# COMPACT_ATOMS: atom_id res chain seq x y z
N MET A 1 -30.67 -4.96 -2.02
CA MET A 1 -30.21 -6.29 -2.49
C MET A 1 -28.83 -6.09 -3.08
N THR A 2 -27.82 -6.73 -2.52
CA THR A 2 -26.47 -6.75 -3.10
C THR A 2 -26.53 -7.46 -4.46
N ASP A 3 -25.94 -6.84 -5.47
CA ASP A 3 -25.84 -7.43 -6.81
C ASP A 3 -24.80 -8.56 -6.76
N ASN A 4 -25.23 -9.82 -6.88
CA ASN A 4 -24.34 -10.99 -6.85
C ASN A 4 -23.18 -10.87 -7.84
N ASN A 5 -23.37 -10.24 -8.99
CA ASN A 5 -22.32 -10.02 -9.98
C ASN A 5 -21.28 -9.01 -9.46
N LEU A 6 -21.73 -8.01 -8.72
CA LEU A 6 -20.85 -7.00 -8.15
C LEU A 6 -20.01 -7.58 -7.00
N GLU A 7 -20.61 -8.42 -6.15
CA GLU A 7 -19.88 -9.15 -5.11
C GLU A 7 -18.79 -10.05 -5.70
N GLN A 8 -19.09 -10.83 -6.74
CA GLN A 8 -18.10 -11.65 -7.43
C GLN A 8 -16.97 -10.80 -8.05
N ALA A 9 -17.28 -9.63 -8.54
CA ALA A 9 -16.33 -8.74 -9.20
C ALA A 9 -15.42 -7.98 -8.22
N TYR A 10 -15.93 -7.60 -7.04
CA TYR A 10 -15.26 -6.67 -6.13
C TYR A 10 -15.10 -7.15 -4.68
N ASN A 11 -15.58 -8.35 -4.34
CA ASN A 11 -15.32 -8.94 -3.03
C ASN A 11 -14.28 -10.06 -3.16
N PRO A 12 -12.99 -9.82 -2.85
CA PRO A 12 -11.94 -10.82 -3.03
C PRO A 12 -12.17 -12.10 -2.24
N ARG A 13 -12.87 -12.04 -1.10
CA ARG A 13 -13.19 -13.23 -0.29
C ARG A 13 -14.21 -14.13 -0.97
N VAL A 14 -15.10 -13.55 -1.79
CA VAL A 14 -16.04 -14.31 -2.61
C VAL A 14 -15.33 -14.90 -3.84
N ALA A 15 -14.42 -14.13 -4.46
CA ALA A 15 -13.67 -14.56 -5.63
C ALA A 15 -12.62 -15.65 -5.31
N VAL A 16 -12.07 -15.67 -4.07
CA VAL A 16 -11.04 -16.62 -3.62
C VAL A 16 -11.51 -17.29 -2.32
N PRO A 17 -12.28 -18.38 -2.38
CA PRO A 17 -12.83 -19.04 -1.19
C PRO A 17 -11.77 -19.51 -0.19
N GLU A 18 -10.57 -19.86 -0.64
CA GLU A 18 -9.42 -20.27 0.18
C GLU A 18 -8.62 -19.09 0.78
N HIS A 19 -9.16 -17.87 0.80
CA HIS A 19 -8.46 -16.66 1.26
C HIS A 19 -7.90 -16.76 2.69
N GLU A 20 -8.55 -17.51 3.60
CA GLU A 20 -8.09 -17.72 4.96
C GLU A 20 -6.72 -18.43 5.01
N ARG A 21 -6.48 -19.40 4.12
CA ARG A 21 -5.17 -20.05 4.01
C ARG A 21 -4.05 -19.04 3.72
N TYR A 22 -4.26 -18.13 2.75
CA TYR A 22 -3.28 -17.08 2.45
C TYR A 22 -3.04 -16.14 3.63
N ARG A 23 -4.10 -15.83 4.39
CA ARG A 23 -3.98 -15.01 5.60
C ARG A 23 -3.15 -15.71 6.66
N GLU A 24 -3.42 -16.95 6.94
CA GLU A 24 -2.69 -17.76 7.93
C GLU A 24 -1.22 -17.93 7.55
N GLU A 25 -0.93 -18.26 6.28
CA GLU A 25 0.45 -18.36 5.78
C GLU A 25 1.22 -17.05 5.93
N ARG A 26 0.58 -15.93 5.59
CA ARG A 26 1.16 -14.58 5.72
C ARG A 26 1.44 -14.24 7.18
N GLU A 27 0.50 -14.49 8.07
CA GLU A 27 0.63 -14.26 9.51
C GLU A 27 1.78 -15.10 10.11
N GLN A 28 1.86 -16.38 9.77
CA GLN A 28 2.93 -17.27 10.24
C GLN A 28 4.31 -16.83 9.73
N ARG A 29 4.41 -16.46 8.46
CA ARG A 29 5.67 -15.97 7.87
C ARG A 29 6.11 -14.66 8.52
N SER A 30 5.20 -13.73 8.69
CA SER A 30 5.48 -12.43 9.32
C SER A 30 5.83 -12.57 10.80
N THR A 31 5.17 -13.47 11.54
CA THR A 31 5.50 -13.77 12.94
C THR A 31 6.92 -14.32 13.06
N ARG A 32 7.31 -15.27 12.21
CA ARG A 32 8.68 -15.81 12.17
C ARG A 32 9.70 -14.73 11.83
N PHE A 33 9.40 -13.89 10.83
CA PHE A 33 10.27 -12.80 10.44
C PHE A 33 10.51 -11.83 11.61
N ARG A 34 9.44 -11.37 12.28
CA ARG A 34 9.52 -10.46 13.44
C ARG A 34 10.28 -11.04 14.62
N ALA A 35 10.29 -12.36 14.78
CA ALA A 35 11.02 -13.03 15.87
C ALA A 35 12.53 -13.12 15.61
N THR A 36 12.98 -12.99 14.35
CA THR A 36 14.37 -13.24 13.96
C THR A 36 15.09 -12.03 13.39
N VAL A 37 14.35 -11.06 12.86
CA VAL A 37 14.91 -9.86 12.23
C VAL A 37 14.73 -8.66 13.14
N PRO A 38 15.81 -7.96 13.53
CA PRO A 38 15.72 -6.74 14.33
C PRO A 38 14.92 -5.65 13.62
N GLY A 39 14.08 -4.93 14.38
CA GLY A 39 13.32 -3.80 13.88
C GLY A 39 12.81 -2.93 15.03
N GLN A 40 12.49 -1.68 14.73
CA GLN A 40 11.75 -0.82 15.64
C GLN A 40 10.27 -1.11 15.47
N LEU A 41 9.71 -1.85 16.41
CA LEU A 41 8.32 -2.28 16.37
C LEU A 41 7.44 -1.32 17.16
N ASP A 42 6.21 -1.14 16.68
CA ASP A 42 5.18 -0.32 17.35
C ASP A 42 5.61 1.15 17.58
N LEU A 43 6.42 1.71 16.66
CA LEU A 43 6.79 3.13 16.70
C LEU A 43 5.53 3.99 16.48
N ARG A 44 5.19 4.81 17.47
CA ARG A 44 4.01 5.68 17.40
C ARG A 44 4.26 6.88 16.49
N TYR A 45 3.30 7.14 15.59
CA TYR A 45 3.37 8.26 14.67
C TYR A 45 2.15 9.20 14.73
N GLY A 46 1.16 8.91 15.60
CA GLY A 46 -0.03 9.73 15.80
C GLY A 46 -0.86 9.28 17.00
N GLU A 47 -2.00 9.94 17.20
CA GLU A 47 -2.87 9.76 18.39
C GLU A 47 -3.79 8.52 18.29
N GLY A 48 -4.12 8.06 17.08
CA GLY A 48 -4.99 6.90 16.87
C GLY A 48 -4.42 5.63 17.49
N SER A 49 -5.29 4.74 17.93
CA SER A 49 -4.89 3.53 18.66
C SER A 49 -4.01 2.60 17.82
N ARG A 50 -4.20 2.61 16.50
CA ARG A 50 -3.45 1.81 15.54
C ARG A 50 -2.42 2.62 14.73
N MET A 51 -2.23 3.91 15.05
CA MET A 51 -1.20 4.75 14.44
C MET A 51 0.21 4.39 15.00
N LEU A 52 0.56 3.14 14.80
CA LEU A 52 1.84 2.51 15.14
C LEU A 52 2.45 1.93 13.87
N MET A 53 3.75 2.07 13.67
CA MET A 53 4.44 1.46 12.53
C MET A 53 5.57 0.53 12.98
N ASP A 54 5.89 -0.44 12.14
CA ASP A 54 7.09 -1.24 12.28
C ASP A 54 8.10 -0.75 11.24
N VAL A 55 9.35 -0.56 11.67
CA VAL A 55 10.43 -0.08 10.81
C VAL A 55 11.58 -1.07 10.87
N PHE A 56 11.97 -1.59 9.71
CA PHE A 56 13.11 -2.47 9.52
C PHE A 56 14.16 -1.75 8.68
N VAL A 57 15.37 -1.69 9.18
CA VAL A 57 16.49 -1.03 8.51
C VAL A 57 17.57 -2.09 8.26
N PRO A 58 18.17 -2.16 7.06
CA PRO A 58 19.25 -3.09 6.79
C PRO A 58 20.44 -2.81 7.72
N ASP A 59 21.32 -3.82 7.89
CA ASP A 59 22.52 -3.65 8.68
C ASP A 59 23.29 -2.38 8.28
N PRO A 60 23.94 -1.69 9.24
CA PRO A 60 24.61 -0.44 8.99
C PRO A 60 25.57 -0.53 7.81
N ARG A 61 25.38 0.35 6.85
CA ARG A 61 26.26 0.54 5.68
C ARG A 61 26.87 1.94 5.76
N ASP A 62 27.84 2.21 4.91
CA ASP A 62 28.52 3.52 4.84
C ASP A 62 27.58 4.69 4.47
N ARG A 63 26.36 4.40 4.08
CA ARG A 63 25.34 5.39 3.67
C ARG A 63 23.92 4.98 4.11
N PRO A 64 23.03 5.97 4.34
CA PRO A 64 21.63 5.71 4.65
C PRO A 64 20.93 4.87 3.58
N ALA A 65 19.93 4.07 3.99
CA ALA A 65 19.16 3.20 3.12
C ALA A 65 17.95 3.93 2.49
N PRO A 66 17.64 3.70 1.19
CA PRO A 66 16.37 4.15 0.62
C PRO A 66 15.20 3.51 1.37
N LEU A 67 14.03 4.16 1.35
CA LEU A 67 12.88 3.76 2.15
C LEU A 67 11.69 3.32 1.28
N VAL A 68 11.12 2.17 1.59
CA VAL A 68 9.79 1.76 1.14
C VAL A 68 8.81 1.91 2.31
N VAL A 69 7.74 2.68 2.11
CA VAL A 69 6.58 2.72 3.01
C VAL A 69 5.50 1.84 2.41
N PHE A 70 5.17 0.74 3.10
CA PHE A 70 4.22 -0.26 2.60
C PHE A 70 2.95 -0.30 3.43
N PHE A 71 1.81 0.01 2.81
CA PHE A 71 0.49 -0.01 3.42
C PHE A 71 -0.20 -1.36 3.22
N HIS A 72 -0.73 -1.93 4.30
CA HIS A 72 -1.49 -3.19 4.24
C HIS A 72 -2.86 -3.02 3.62
N GLY A 73 -3.45 -4.13 3.14
CA GLY A 73 -4.82 -4.19 2.66
C GLY A 73 -5.83 -4.50 3.77
N GLY A 74 -7.08 -4.76 3.37
CA GLY A 74 -8.16 -5.17 4.26
C GLY A 74 -9.44 -4.34 4.15
N TYR A 75 -9.70 -3.73 3.00
CA TYR A 75 -10.90 -2.91 2.78
C TYR A 75 -11.11 -1.82 3.83
N TRP A 76 -10.01 -1.20 4.34
CA TRP A 76 -10.01 -0.19 5.41
C TRP A 76 -10.68 -0.62 6.73
N ARG A 77 -11.18 -1.86 6.85
CA ARG A 77 -11.92 -2.41 8.01
C ARG A 77 -11.24 -3.60 8.70
N ALA A 78 -10.16 -4.10 8.14
CA ALA A 78 -9.43 -5.26 8.63
C ALA A 78 -7.94 -5.17 8.28
N GLY A 79 -7.17 -6.18 8.71
CA GLY A 79 -5.72 -6.25 8.48
C GLY A 79 -4.91 -5.59 9.59
N ASP A 80 -3.63 -5.90 9.59
CA ASP A 80 -2.67 -5.35 10.54
C ASP A 80 -1.27 -5.28 9.90
N LYS A 81 -0.50 -4.24 10.26
CA LYS A 81 0.90 -4.07 9.85
C LYS A 81 1.77 -5.30 10.12
N ARG A 82 1.47 -6.01 11.21
CA ARG A 82 2.22 -7.21 11.62
C ARG A 82 2.15 -8.33 10.60
N GLU A 83 1.04 -8.42 9.86
CA GLU A 83 0.87 -9.43 8.83
C GLU A 83 1.76 -9.21 7.60
N MET A 84 2.32 -8.01 7.43
CA MET A 84 3.11 -7.61 6.27
C MET A 84 4.63 -7.67 6.50
N SER A 85 5.09 -7.99 7.72
CA SER A 85 6.53 -7.92 8.05
C SER A 85 7.41 -8.81 7.17
N MET A 86 6.88 -9.92 6.65
CA MET A 86 7.59 -10.84 5.77
C MET A 86 8.11 -10.19 4.47
N ILE A 87 7.45 -9.12 3.98
CA ILE A 87 7.86 -8.43 2.75
C ILE A 87 9.18 -7.69 2.90
N ALA A 88 9.58 -7.40 4.14
CA ALA A 88 10.82 -6.68 4.40
C ALA A 88 12.08 -7.52 4.08
N GLY A 89 11.99 -8.85 4.11
CA GLY A 89 13.16 -9.72 3.92
C GLY A 89 13.94 -9.41 2.64
N PRO A 90 13.37 -9.58 1.44
CA PRO A 90 14.06 -9.30 0.19
C PRO A 90 14.54 -7.85 0.05
N LEU A 91 13.82 -6.89 0.64
CA LEU A 91 14.16 -5.48 0.60
C LEU A 91 15.39 -5.19 1.48
N LEU A 92 15.43 -5.73 2.69
CA LEU A 92 16.59 -5.62 3.59
C LEU A 92 17.84 -6.24 2.98
N ASP A 93 17.72 -7.42 2.38
CA ASP A 93 18.82 -8.11 1.68
C ASP A 93 19.38 -7.24 0.53
N ALA A 94 18.51 -6.47 -0.12
CA ALA A 94 18.88 -5.51 -1.16
C ALA A 94 19.35 -4.15 -0.59
N GLY A 95 19.38 -3.96 0.73
CA GLY A 95 19.81 -2.72 1.36
C GLY A 95 18.75 -1.61 1.37
N VAL A 96 17.50 -1.96 1.34
CA VAL A 96 16.33 -1.05 1.35
C VAL A 96 15.64 -1.15 2.72
N ALA A 97 15.43 -0.01 3.38
CA ALA A 97 14.64 0.07 4.60
C ALA A 97 13.13 -0.04 4.29
N VAL A 98 12.39 -0.61 5.23
CA VAL A 98 10.94 -0.80 5.09
C VAL A 98 10.22 -0.29 6.31
N ALA A 99 9.24 0.59 6.12
CA ALA A 99 8.29 0.99 7.14
C ALA A 99 6.90 0.46 6.78
N ILE A 100 6.24 -0.14 7.76
CA ILE A 100 4.91 -0.73 7.60
C ILE A 100 3.98 -0.04 8.61
N PRO A 101 3.28 1.04 8.21
CA PRO A 101 2.32 1.71 9.07
C PRO A 101 1.06 0.85 9.28
N GLY A 102 0.60 0.76 10.54
CA GLY A 102 -0.79 0.48 10.85
C GLY A 102 -1.61 1.76 10.75
N TYR A 103 -2.91 1.64 10.73
CA TYR A 103 -3.86 2.75 10.74
C TYR A 103 -5.17 2.30 11.38
N ASP A 104 -5.96 3.25 11.90
CA ASP A 104 -7.27 2.93 12.46
C ASP A 104 -8.20 2.40 11.36
N LEU A 105 -9.25 1.71 11.74
CA LEU A 105 -10.12 0.99 10.81
C LEU A 105 -11.54 1.53 10.85
N CYS A 106 -12.22 1.44 9.73
CA CYS A 106 -13.67 1.64 9.64
C CYS A 106 -14.39 0.57 10.49
N PRO A 107 -15.55 0.89 11.08
CA PRO A 107 -16.24 2.18 11.04
C PRO A 107 -15.81 3.14 12.18
N THR A 108 -14.75 2.81 12.95
CA THR A 108 -14.27 3.68 14.05
C THR A 108 -13.80 5.04 13.54
N VAL A 109 -13.23 5.05 12.33
CA VAL A 109 -12.85 6.25 11.58
C VAL A 109 -13.31 6.11 10.12
N THR A 110 -13.37 7.22 9.37
CA THR A 110 -13.74 7.20 7.95
C THR A 110 -12.55 6.89 7.04
N VAL A 111 -12.82 6.52 5.77
CA VAL A 111 -11.76 6.30 4.78
C VAL A 111 -10.91 7.55 4.55
N PRO A 112 -11.45 8.77 4.42
CA PRO A 112 -10.64 9.99 4.38
C PRO A 112 -9.74 10.18 5.60
N THR A 113 -10.21 9.86 6.82
CA THR A 113 -9.37 9.87 8.03
C THR A 113 -8.20 8.88 7.92
N ILE A 114 -8.43 7.69 7.38
CA ILE A 114 -7.37 6.69 7.15
C ILE A 114 -6.34 7.20 6.12
N MET A 115 -6.78 7.92 5.09
CA MET A 115 -5.88 8.56 4.12
C MET A 115 -5.00 9.61 4.82
N ASP A 116 -5.54 10.41 5.73
CA ASP A 116 -4.77 11.39 6.50
C ASP A 116 -3.77 10.70 7.44
N GLN A 117 -4.14 9.58 8.05
CA GLN A 117 -3.23 8.78 8.87
C GLN A 117 -2.08 8.18 8.03
N ALA A 118 -2.35 7.74 6.79
CA ALA A 118 -1.30 7.28 5.89
C ALA A 118 -0.31 8.41 5.54
N ARG A 119 -0.81 9.61 5.27
CA ARG A 119 0.01 10.81 5.06
C ARG A 119 0.82 11.18 6.30
N ALA A 120 0.21 11.12 7.49
CA ALA A 120 0.90 11.36 8.75
C ALA A 120 2.05 10.38 8.99
N ALA A 121 1.89 9.09 8.61
CA ALA A 121 2.95 8.10 8.70
C ALA A 121 4.15 8.46 7.81
N VAL A 122 3.91 8.86 6.56
CA VAL A 122 4.94 9.32 5.64
C VAL A 122 5.64 10.57 6.19
N ALA A 123 4.88 11.58 6.64
CA ALA A 123 5.43 12.81 7.21
C ALA A 123 6.30 12.54 8.44
N HIS A 124 5.87 11.62 9.31
CA HIS A 124 6.65 11.20 10.49
C HIS A 124 7.99 10.60 10.09
N LEU A 125 8.00 9.69 9.11
CA LEU A 125 9.23 9.05 8.62
C LEU A 125 10.20 10.07 8.00
N VAL A 126 9.70 11.05 7.27
CA VAL A 126 10.56 12.11 6.70
C VAL A 126 11.20 12.97 7.77
N ARG A 127 10.45 13.32 8.82
CA ARG A 127 10.96 14.15 9.93
C ARG A 127 11.94 13.41 10.84
N HIS A 128 11.80 12.09 11.00
CA HIS A 128 12.54 11.31 12.00
C HIS A 128 13.44 10.21 11.42
N GLY A 129 13.24 9.80 10.17
CA GLY A 129 13.90 8.63 9.55
C GLY A 129 15.42 8.75 9.46
N ALA A 130 15.96 9.95 9.32
CA ALA A 130 17.40 10.17 9.26
C ALA A 130 18.13 9.65 10.51
N THR A 131 17.52 9.76 11.69
CA THR A 131 18.08 9.24 12.96
C THR A 131 18.07 7.71 13.03
N MET A 132 17.33 7.06 12.14
CA MET A 132 17.23 5.60 11.99
C MET A 132 18.12 5.06 10.86
N GLY A 133 18.93 5.90 10.22
CA GLY A 133 19.78 5.51 9.08
C GLY A 133 19.02 5.42 7.76
N ILE A 134 17.90 6.10 7.64
CA ILE A 134 17.05 6.12 6.43
C ILE A 134 17.37 7.35 5.57
N GLU A 135 17.50 7.14 4.26
CA GLU A 135 17.60 8.21 3.25
C GLU A 135 16.19 8.72 2.91
N VAL A 136 15.73 9.72 3.67
CA VAL A 136 14.35 10.21 3.60
C VAL A 136 13.99 10.91 2.29
N HIS A 137 14.98 11.26 1.45
CA HIS A 137 14.78 11.84 0.12
C HIS A 137 14.64 10.78 -1.00
N ARG A 138 14.72 9.51 -0.65
CA ARG A 138 14.56 8.36 -1.55
C ARG A 138 13.41 7.48 -1.05
N LEU A 139 12.20 8.05 -1.07
CA LEU A 139 11.00 7.45 -0.50
C LEU A 139 10.09 6.89 -1.60
N VAL A 140 9.80 5.60 -1.48
CA VAL A 140 8.84 4.88 -2.32
C VAL A 140 7.60 4.56 -1.49
N VAL A 141 6.41 4.84 -2.02
CA VAL A 141 5.15 4.40 -1.43
C VAL A 141 4.62 3.18 -2.17
N ALA A 142 4.23 2.17 -1.42
CA ALA A 142 3.67 0.93 -1.95
C ALA A 142 2.55 0.42 -1.06
N GLY A 143 1.76 -0.49 -1.56
CA GLY A 143 0.71 -1.13 -0.78
C GLY A 143 -0.15 -2.05 -1.61
N VAL A 144 -0.97 -2.86 -0.95
CA VAL A 144 -1.84 -3.86 -1.56
C VAL A 144 -3.30 -3.57 -1.26
N SER A 145 -4.19 -3.68 -2.24
CA SER A 145 -5.65 -3.52 -2.07
C SER A 145 -6.00 -2.12 -1.49
N ALA A 146 -6.65 -2.03 -0.33
CA ALA A 146 -6.85 -0.76 0.37
C ALA A 146 -5.53 0.00 0.64
N GLY A 147 -4.41 -0.72 0.84
CA GLY A 147 -3.09 -0.11 0.99
C GLY A 147 -2.55 0.50 -0.31
N ALA A 148 -2.90 -0.04 -1.47
CA ALA A 148 -2.59 0.57 -2.76
C ALA A 148 -3.36 1.88 -2.97
N HIS A 149 -4.61 1.94 -2.51
CA HIS A 149 -5.39 3.18 -2.44
C HIS A 149 -4.70 4.23 -1.54
N LEU A 150 -4.19 3.83 -0.37
CA LEU A 150 -3.48 4.73 0.53
C LEU A 150 -2.15 5.23 -0.08
N ALA A 151 -1.44 4.38 -0.82
CA ALA A 151 -0.26 4.80 -1.59
C ALA A 151 -0.64 5.84 -2.65
N ALA A 152 -1.75 5.63 -3.38
CA ALA A 152 -2.29 6.61 -4.33
C ALA A 152 -2.71 7.91 -3.65
N ALA A 153 -3.32 7.85 -2.46
CA ALA A 153 -3.68 9.02 -1.67
C ALA A 153 -2.46 9.85 -1.22
N CYS A 154 -1.32 9.18 -0.94
CA CYS A 154 -0.05 9.87 -0.68
C CYS A 154 0.49 10.55 -1.95
N MET A 155 0.34 9.93 -3.13
CA MET A 155 0.75 10.53 -4.42
C MET A 155 -0.11 11.74 -4.81
N ALA A 156 -1.36 11.79 -4.38
CA ALA A 156 -2.31 12.88 -4.64
C ALA A 156 -2.16 14.06 -3.66
N HIS A 157 -1.33 13.92 -2.62
CA HIS A 157 -1.19 14.92 -1.57
C HIS A 157 -0.19 16.02 -1.91
N ASP A 158 -0.54 17.26 -1.56
CA ASP A 158 0.36 18.42 -1.64
C ASP A 158 1.21 18.51 -0.37
N TRP A 159 2.38 17.89 -0.40
CA TRP A 159 3.30 17.81 0.74
C TRP A 159 3.83 19.17 1.18
N THR A 160 3.76 20.21 0.33
CA THR A 160 4.20 21.56 0.71
C THR A 160 3.31 22.18 1.80
N ARG A 161 2.06 21.71 1.94
CA ARG A 161 1.15 22.11 3.02
C ARG A 161 1.60 21.61 4.40
N ASP A 162 2.40 20.53 4.42
CA ASP A 162 2.98 19.96 5.63
C ASP A 162 4.43 20.45 5.88
N GLU A 163 4.87 21.47 5.15
CA GLU A 163 6.24 22.01 5.18
C GLU A 163 7.28 20.95 4.77
N LEU A 164 6.90 20.04 3.86
CA LEU A 164 7.75 18.99 3.30
C LEU A 164 8.00 19.24 1.80
N PRO A 165 9.07 18.62 1.23
CA PRO A 165 9.34 18.75 -0.20
C PRO A 165 8.18 18.28 -1.07
N GLY A 166 7.80 19.05 -2.10
CA GLY A 166 6.72 18.69 -3.01
C GLY A 166 7.01 17.43 -3.85
N ASP A 167 8.29 17.09 -4.05
CA ASP A 167 8.77 15.90 -4.74
C ASP A 167 9.16 14.77 -3.79
N LEU A 168 8.58 14.75 -2.60
CA LEU A 168 8.87 13.78 -1.53
C LEU A 168 8.71 12.32 -1.96
N ILE A 169 7.66 12.01 -2.72
CA ILE A 169 7.43 10.66 -3.27
C ILE A 169 8.26 10.50 -4.53
N ARG A 170 9.26 9.63 -4.49
CA ARG A 170 10.23 9.43 -5.57
C ARG A 170 9.87 8.28 -6.51
N ALA A 171 9.06 7.32 -6.04
CA ALA A 171 8.46 6.27 -6.85
C ALA A 171 7.24 5.66 -6.14
N ALA A 172 6.42 4.90 -6.87
CA ALA A 172 5.27 4.22 -6.27
C ALA A 172 5.00 2.85 -6.90
N LEU A 173 4.51 1.92 -6.06
CA LEU A 173 4.04 0.59 -6.48
C LEU A 173 2.69 0.26 -5.81
N PRO A 174 1.57 0.84 -6.28
CA PRO A 174 0.24 0.40 -5.86
C PRO A 174 -0.13 -0.93 -6.53
N ILE A 175 -0.52 -1.92 -5.71
CA ILE A 175 -0.76 -3.31 -6.12
C ILE A 175 -2.22 -3.67 -5.88
N THR A 176 -2.92 -4.10 -6.93
CA THR A 176 -4.30 -4.58 -6.87
C THR A 176 -5.25 -3.69 -6.06
N GLY A 177 -5.16 -2.38 -6.33
CA GLY A 177 -5.87 -1.34 -5.59
C GLY A 177 -7.34 -1.24 -5.92
N ILE A 178 -8.08 -0.61 -4.99
CA ILE A 178 -9.42 -0.11 -5.22
C ILE A 178 -9.34 1.42 -5.32
N PHE A 179 -9.31 1.96 -6.54
CA PHE A 179 -9.05 3.37 -6.80
C PHE A 179 -10.34 4.18 -6.98
N ASP A 180 -11.44 3.51 -7.38
CA ASP A 180 -12.80 4.02 -7.33
C ASP A 180 -13.56 3.33 -6.19
N PRO A 181 -13.65 3.93 -5.00
CA PRO A 181 -14.33 3.33 -3.86
C PRO A 181 -15.87 3.45 -3.96
N THR A 182 -16.42 4.14 -4.96
CA THR A 182 -17.88 4.27 -5.10
C THR A 182 -18.56 2.92 -5.32
N VAL A 183 -17.86 1.93 -5.87
CA VAL A 183 -18.38 0.56 -6.02
C VAL A 183 -18.72 -0.07 -4.66
N VAL A 184 -18.00 0.31 -3.60
CA VAL A 184 -18.15 -0.22 -2.23
C VAL A 184 -19.54 0.12 -1.65
N LEU A 185 -20.12 1.25 -2.04
CA LEU A 185 -21.45 1.68 -1.59
C LEU A 185 -22.55 0.62 -1.88
N ARG A 186 -22.30 -0.28 -2.83
CA ARG A 186 -23.23 -1.32 -3.27
C ARG A 186 -22.83 -2.73 -2.83
N LEU A 187 -21.68 -2.88 -2.17
CA LEU A 187 -21.17 -4.17 -1.70
C LEU A 187 -21.61 -4.46 -0.27
N SER A 188 -21.76 -5.74 0.08
CA SER A 188 -22.07 -6.18 1.45
C SER A 188 -21.02 -5.72 2.46
N VAL A 189 -19.78 -5.61 2.04
CA VAL A 189 -18.66 -5.13 2.90
C VAL A 189 -18.91 -3.71 3.42
N ASN A 190 -19.77 -2.91 2.78
CA ASN A 190 -20.10 -1.58 3.26
C ASN A 190 -20.91 -1.56 4.57
N GLU A 191 -21.55 -2.65 4.93
CA GLU A 191 -22.18 -2.79 6.26
C GLU A 191 -21.15 -2.62 7.40
N GLU A 192 -19.90 -3.04 7.16
CA GLU A 192 -18.80 -2.92 8.11
C GLU A 192 -17.98 -1.63 7.93
N ILE A 193 -17.84 -1.14 6.69
CA ILE A 193 -17.05 0.09 6.38
C ILE A 193 -17.84 1.34 6.73
N GLN A 194 -19.16 1.34 6.46
CA GLN A 194 -20.06 2.49 6.58
C GLN A 194 -19.60 3.70 5.74
N LEU A 195 -19.09 3.40 4.53
CA LEU A 195 -18.66 4.43 3.58
C LEU A 195 -19.91 5.21 3.11
N SER A 196 -19.85 6.54 3.25
CA SER A 196 -20.85 7.45 2.69
C SER A 196 -20.53 7.83 1.25
N GLU A 197 -21.50 8.36 0.50
CA GLU A 197 -21.27 8.90 -0.85
C GLU A 197 -20.26 10.04 -0.82
N GLU A 198 -20.30 10.90 0.21
CA GLU A 198 -19.36 12.00 0.39
C GLU A 198 -17.93 11.48 0.62
N ASP A 199 -17.75 10.53 1.53
CA ASP A 199 -16.44 9.91 1.80
C ASP A 199 -15.90 9.15 0.58
N ALA A 200 -16.78 8.47 -0.17
CA ALA A 200 -16.41 7.79 -1.41
C ALA A 200 -15.89 8.77 -2.47
N ALA A 201 -16.55 9.93 -2.62
CA ALA A 201 -16.13 10.96 -3.55
C ALA A 201 -14.78 11.60 -3.13
N LEU A 202 -14.55 11.83 -1.83
CA LEU A 202 -13.28 12.34 -1.30
C LEU A 202 -12.14 11.32 -1.45
N ALA A 203 -12.46 10.05 -1.46
CA ALA A 203 -11.48 8.96 -1.54
C ALA A 203 -11.28 8.42 -2.96
N ASP A 204 -11.93 8.99 -3.98
CA ASP A 204 -11.82 8.53 -5.37
C ASP A 204 -10.49 8.99 -6.00
N MET A 205 -9.58 8.02 -6.17
CA MET A 205 -8.26 8.25 -6.77
C MET A 205 -8.28 8.28 -8.30
N LEU A 206 -9.40 7.93 -8.95
CA LEU A 206 -9.55 8.12 -10.40
C LEU A 206 -9.88 9.56 -10.75
N THR A 207 -10.49 10.32 -9.83
CA THR A 207 -10.82 11.74 -10.01
C THR A 207 -9.84 12.68 -9.31
N ALA A 208 -9.25 12.27 -8.18
CA ALA A 208 -8.26 13.08 -7.47
C ALA A 208 -6.99 13.31 -8.32
N PRO A 209 -6.47 14.54 -8.42
CA PRO A 209 -5.25 14.81 -9.20
C PRO A 209 -4.04 14.13 -8.56
N CYS A 210 -3.16 13.53 -9.37
CA CYS A 210 -1.87 13.04 -8.91
C CYS A 210 -0.86 14.21 -8.89
N LEU A 211 -0.33 14.55 -7.74
CA LEU A 211 0.65 15.64 -7.58
C LEU A 211 2.10 15.12 -7.63
N ALA A 212 2.34 13.86 -7.26
CA ALA A 212 3.65 13.24 -7.41
C ALA A 212 4.03 13.11 -8.90
N ARG A 213 5.28 13.48 -9.23
CA ARG A 213 5.84 13.40 -10.59
C ARG A 213 7.01 12.42 -10.63
N CYS A 214 6.71 11.16 -10.40
CA CYS A 214 7.69 10.10 -10.21
C CYS A 214 7.35 8.85 -11.05
N PRO A 215 8.28 7.90 -11.21
CA PRO A 215 7.99 6.59 -11.78
C PRO A 215 6.94 5.84 -10.96
N VAL A 216 5.95 5.26 -11.64
CA VAL A 216 4.87 4.48 -11.03
C VAL A 216 4.72 3.14 -11.75
N THR A 217 4.71 2.07 -11.00
CA THR A 217 4.27 0.76 -11.50
C THR A 217 2.98 0.38 -10.81
N VAL A 218 1.88 0.32 -11.54
CA VAL A 218 0.61 -0.20 -11.05
C VAL A 218 0.54 -1.68 -11.39
N ALA A 219 0.24 -2.53 -10.42
CA ALA A 219 0.17 -3.98 -10.63
C ALA A 219 -1.19 -4.56 -10.24
N ALA A 220 -1.57 -5.66 -10.88
CA ALA A 220 -2.73 -6.47 -10.53
C ALA A 220 -2.40 -7.96 -10.68
N GLY A 221 -3.10 -8.83 -9.95
CA GLY A 221 -3.02 -10.27 -10.17
C GLY A 221 -3.79 -10.68 -11.43
N GLY A 222 -3.15 -11.43 -12.32
CA GLY A 222 -3.76 -11.88 -13.57
C GLY A 222 -4.87 -12.91 -13.39
N ALA A 223 -5.03 -13.48 -12.19
CA ALA A 223 -6.13 -14.38 -11.83
C ALA A 223 -7.24 -13.69 -11.02
N GLU A 224 -7.22 -12.36 -10.91
CA GLU A 224 -8.29 -11.60 -10.27
C GLU A 224 -9.50 -11.43 -11.21
N PRO A 225 -10.68 -11.10 -10.68
CA PRO A 225 -11.83 -10.74 -11.51
C PRO A 225 -11.48 -9.59 -12.46
N PRO A 226 -11.94 -9.63 -13.74
CA PRO A 226 -11.61 -8.60 -14.73
C PRO A 226 -11.95 -7.16 -14.31
N ALA A 227 -13.03 -6.97 -13.54
CA ALA A 227 -13.42 -5.66 -13.03
C ALA A 227 -12.43 -5.13 -11.98
N TRP A 228 -11.83 -6.02 -11.16
CA TRP A 228 -10.79 -5.64 -10.23
C TRP A 228 -9.50 -5.24 -10.94
N ILE A 229 -9.10 -6.03 -11.95
CA ILE A 229 -7.92 -5.68 -12.79
C ILE A 229 -8.15 -4.34 -13.49
N ALA A 230 -9.39 -4.06 -13.93
CA ALA A 230 -9.74 -2.80 -14.58
C ALA A 230 -9.49 -1.58 -13.67
N GLN A 231 -9.78 -1.65 -12.37
CA GLN A 231 -9.46 -0.58 -11.41
C GLN A 231 -7.97 -0.16 -11.50
N SER A 232 -7.07 -1.14 -11.50
CA SER A 232 -5.63 -0.88 -11.59
C SER A 232 -5.22 -0.36 -12.98
N ARG A 233 -5.81 -0.88 -14.06
CA ARG A 233 -5.56 -0.44 -15.43
C ARG A 233 -6.03 0.99 -15.66
N ASP A 234 -7.22 1.33 -15.16
CA ASP A 234 -7.82 2.66 -15.29
C ASP A 234 -7.02 3.70 -14.48
N TYR A 235 -6.54 3.34 -13.28
CA TYR A 235 -5.66 4.21 -12.52
C TYR A 235 -4.33 4.46 -13.25
N ALA A 236 -3.71 3.44 -13.84
CA ALA A 236 -2.51 3.63 -14.65
C ALA A 236 -2.76 4.50 -15.89
N ALA A 237 -3.91 4.34 -16.55
CA ALA A 237 -4.31 5.16 -17.68
C ALA A 237 -4.54 6.63 -17.26
N LYS A 238 -5.21 6.85 -16.14
CA LYS A 238 -5.41 8.19 -15.54
C LYS A 238 -4.09 8.89 -15.27
N LEU A 239 -3.11 8.22 -14.66
CA LEU A 239 -1.80 8.80 -14.39
C LEU A 239 -1.07 9.22 -15.68
N ARG A 240 -1.14 8.40 -16.73
CA ARG A 240 -0.58 8.76 -18.05
C ARG A 240 -1.28 9.98 -18.66
N ASN A 241 -2.61 10.04 -18.57
CA ASN A 241 -3.40 11.16 -19.06
C ASN A 241 -3.11 12.47 -18.31
N GLU A 242 -2.67 12.41 -17.06
CA GLU A 242 -2.19 13.56 -16.27
C GLU A 242 -0.73 13.92 -16.55
N GLY A 243 -0.11 13.26 -17.52
CA GLY A 243 1.22 13.60 -18.01
C GLY A 243 2.37 12.96 -17.24
N LEU A 244 2.15 11.92 -16.43
CA LEU A 244 3.24 11.14 -15.86
C LEU A 244 3.89 10.28 -16.98
N SER A 245 5.17 10.51 -17.25
CA SER A 245 5.89 9.90 -18.37
C SER A 245 6.35 8.46 -18.10
N GLN A 246 6.47 8.07 -16.85
CA GLN A 246 6.98 6.76 -16.43
C GLN A 246 5.92 5.99 -15.64
N VAL A 247 4.87 5.59 -16.33
CA VAL A 247 3.79 4.76 -15.76
C VAL A 247 3.77 3.40 -16.45
N ASP A 248 4.02 2.35 -15.68
CA ASP A 248 3.95 0.95 -16.10
C ASP A 248 2.70 0.29 -15.49
N PHE A 249 2.04 -0.59 -16.24
CA PHE A 249 0.96 -1.44 -15.72
C PHE A 249 1.33 -2.90 -15.95
N ARG A 250 1.27 -3.71 -14.88
CA ARG A 250 1.65 -5.12 -14.90
C ARG A 250 0.54 -6.01 -14.37
N GLU A 251 0.08 -6.93 -15.21
CA GLU A 251 -0.68 -8.09 -14.75
C GLU A 251 0.30 -9.20 -14.41
N ILE A 252 0.24 -9.71 -13.17
CA ILE A 252 1.13 -10.79 -12.71
C ILE A 252 0.46 -12.13 -12.93
N PRO A 253 0.91 -12.93 -13.91
CA PRO A 253 0.24 -14.15 -14.29
C PRO A 253 0.08 -15.13 -13.13
N GLY A 254 -1.12 -15.73 -12.98
CA GLY A 254 -1.41 -16.74 -11.99
C GLY A 254 -1.65 -16.22 -10.56
N GLU A 255 -1.32 -14.97 -10.26
CA GLU A 255 -1.57 -14.38 -8.96
C GLU A 255 -3.02 -13.94 -8.81
N ASN A 256 -3.63 -14.30 -7.67
CA ASN A 256 -4.92 -13.77 -7.24
C ASN A 256 -4.74 -12.64 -6.21
N HIS A 257 -5.82 -12.07 -5.71
CA HIS A 257 -5.81 -10.94 -4.77
C HIS A 257 -5.02 -11.19 -3.47
N PHE A 258 -4.89 -12.42 -3.04
CA PHE A 258 -4.19 -12.78 -1.80
C PHE A 258 -2.78 -13.33 -2.05
N SER A 259 -2.60 -14.16 -3.08
CA SER A 259 -1.30 -14.74 -3.39
C SER A 259 -0.27 -13.69 -3.84
N ILE A 260 -0.72 -12.64 -4.54
CA ILE A 260 0.13 -11.53 -4.98
C ILE A 260 0.86 -10.83 -3.82
N THR A 261 0.24 -10.78 -2.63
CA THR A 261 0.90 -10.25 -1.42
C THR A 261 2.03 -11.17 -0.95
N ALA A 262 1.81 -12.48 -1.00
CA ALA A 262 2.82 -13.46 -0.59
C ALA A 262 4.05 -13.42 -1.54
N SER A 263 3.83 -13.15 -2.82
CA SER A 263 4.92 -13.05 -3.81
C SER A 263 5.90 -11.92 -3.52
N LEU A 264 5.48 -10.85 -2.83
CA LEU A 264 6.37 -9.76 -2.40
C LEU A 264 7.46 -10.21 -1.41
N ALA A 265 7.25 -11.31 -0.68
CA ALA A 265 8.23 -11.88 0.22
C ALA A 265 9.18 -12.88 -0.46
N GLU A 266 9.06 -13.04 -1.78
CA GLU A 266 9.94 -13.90 -2.59
C GLU A 266 10.95 -13.03 -3.34
N ALA A 267 12.23 -13.20 -3.05
CA ALA A 267 13.32 -12.34 -3.56
C ALA A 267 13.36 -12.24 -5.10
N HIS A 268 12.93 -13.29 -5.79
CA HIS A 268 12.94 -13.35 -7.26
C HIS A 268 11.57 -13.08 -7.91
N SER A 269 10.57 -12.69 -7.13
CA SER A 269 9.27 -12.34 -7.72
C SER A 269 9.36 -11.03 -8.52
N PRO A 270 8.58 -10.92 -9.61
CA PRO A 270 8.58 -9.70 -10.42
C PRO A 270 8.25 -8.42 -9.62
N LEU A 271 7.39 -8.53 -8.61
CA LEU A 271 7.00 -7.38 -7.78
C LEU A 271 8.07 -7.00 -6.76
N SER A 272 8.69 -7.99 -6.09
CA SER A 272 9.79 -7.74 -5.16
C SER A 272 10.97 -7.08 -5.88
N GLN A 273 11.38 -7.64 -7.03
CA GLN A 273 12.45 -7.07 -7.87
C GLN A 273 12.10 -5.65 -8.32
N ARG A 274 10.84 -5.42 -8.75
CA ARG A 274 10.42 -4.08 -9.16
C ARG A 274 10.45 -3.07 -8.02
N LEU A 275 10.04 -3.47 -6.83
CA LEU A 275 10.06 -2.59 -5.66
C LEU A 275 11.49 -2.21 -5.26
N ILE A 276 12.42 -3.17 -5.33
CA ILE A 276 13.85 -2.96 -5.12
C ILE A 276 14.43 -1.99 -6.18
N GLU A 277 14.11 -2.20 -7.47
CA GLU A 277 14.53 -1.29 -8.55
C GLU A 277 14.05 0.14 -8.33
N LEU A 278 12.75 0.32 -7.98
CA LEU A 278 12.17 1.63 -7.70
C LEU A 278 12.89 2.31 -6.54
N ALA A 279 13.19 1.57 -5.46
CA ALA A 279 13.88 2.11 -4.30
C ALA A 279 15.35 2.52 -4.60
N HIS A 280 16.03 1.80 -5.48
CA HIS A 280 17.42 2.15 -5.85
C HIS A 280 17.51 3.27 -6.87
N ASN A 281 16.48 3.48 -7.69
CA ASN A 281 16.46 4.51 -8.74
C ASN A 281 15.68 5.78 -8.33
N SER A 282 15.17 5.81 -7.09
CA SER A 282 14.39 6.93 -6.55
C SER A 282 15.28 8.11 -6.10
#